data_d2d23e6cbd0b46ac1e6d9be4419d8b27
#
_entry.id   d2d23e6cbd0b46ac1e6d9be4419d8b27
#
_cell.length_a   1.000
_cell.length_b   1.000
_cell.length_c   1.000
_cell.angle_alpha   90.00
_cell.angle_beta   90.00
_cell.angle_gamma   90.00
#
_symmetry.space_group_name_H-M   'P 1'
#
loop_
_entity.id
_entity.type
_entity.pdbx_description
1 polymer ?
#
loop_
_entity_poly.entity_id
_entity_poly.type
_entity_poly.pdbx_seq_one_letter_code
_entity_poly.pdbx_strand_id
1 'polypeptide(L)'
;MDEKESDNRKLKVVENIRENYQSLEGMISKQLFMGNELHGPTTGSFREEIWAGLFGQILPKKFVIEQSAFIIDSEEGISKEIDLVIMDEMYTPYIFRYGKLKFIPIEAVAAVVECKSQSIDERSVKEWGAEIKKLRTAKESVARLANMITKGPTGTQLSTRPIRILCALDQNISAEIKEIFDFVLLAAK
;
A
#
# COMPACT_ATOMS: atom_id res chain seq x y z
N MET A 1 -28.00 -7.26 -36.39
CA MET A 1 -27.00 -7.90 -35.47
C MET A 1 -27.74 -8.16 -34.20
N ASP A 2 -27.93 -9.40 -33.84
CA ASP A 2 -28.88 -9.85 -32.82
C ASP A 2 -28.40 -9.38 -31.44
N GLU A 3 -29.25 -8.81 -30.61
CA GLU A 3 -28.97 -8.30 -29.27
C GLU A 3 -28.30 -9.38 -28.38
N LYS A 4 -28.74 -10.64 -28.54
CA LYS A 4 -28.14 -11.80 -27.89
C LYS A 4 -26.70 -12.07 -28.31
N GLU A 5 -26.35 -11.81 -29.57
CA GLU A 5 -24.97 -12.03 -30.05
C GLU A 5 -24.02 -10.94 -29.50
N SER A 6 -24.51 -9.71 -29.35
CA SER A 6 -23.79 -8.61 -28.71
C SER A 6 -23.52 -8.90 -27.23
N ASP A 7 -24.50 -9.39 -26.50
CA ASP A 7 -24.34 -9.70 -25.07
C ASP A 7 -23.42 -10.89 -24.83
N ASN A 8 -23.45 -11.90 -25.69
CA ASN A 8 -22.53 -13.03 -25.61
C ASN A 8 -21.07 -12.60 -25.85
N ARG A 9 -20.84 -11.65 -26.78
CA ARG A 9 -19.49 -11.06 -26.98
C ARG A 9 -18.99 -10.29 -25.78
N LYS A 10 -19.86 -9.51 -25.11
CA LYS A 10 -19.51 -8.78 -23.89
C LYS A 10 -19.14 -9.72 -22.75
N LEU A 11 -19.92 -10.77 -22.54
CA LEU A 11 -19.66 -11.81 -21.54
C LEU A 11 -18.29 -12.47 -21.79
N LYS A 12 -17.99 -12.82 -23.04
CA LYS A 12 -16.70 -13.40 -23.40
C LYS A 12 -15.51 -12.48 -23.13
N VAL A 13 -15.67 -11.18 -23.35
CA VAL A 13 -14.62 -10.19 -23.01
C VAL A 13 -14.39 -10.13 -21.51
N VAL A 14 -15.44 -10.12 -20.70
CA VAL A 14 -15.33 -10.11 -19.23
C VAL A 14 -14.66 -11.40 -18.73
N GLU A 15 -14.99 -12.55 -19.33
CA GLU A 15 -14.37 -13.83 -19.00
C GLU A 15 -12.88 -13.85 -19.33
N ASN A 16 -12.49 -13.39 -20.51
CA ASN A 16 -11.07 -13.25 -20.91
C ASN A 16 -10.30 -12.32 -19.95
N ILE A 17 -10.91 -11.21 -19.51
CA ILE A 17 -10.30 -10.30 -18.51
C ILE A 17 -10.08 -11.04 -17.19
N ARG A 18 -11.07 -11.79 -16.72
CA ARG A 18 -10.96 -12.58 -15.48
C ARG A 18 -9.84 -13.62 -15.56
N GLU A 19 -9.78 -14.38 -16.64
CA GLU A 19 -8.73 -15.38 -16.88
C GLU A 19 -7.33 -14.74 -16.89
N ASN A 20 -7.22 -13.55 -17.46
CA ASN A 20 -5.96 -12.80 -17.49
C ASN A 20 -5.52 -12.41 -16.07
N TYR A 21 -6.45 -11.90 -15.24
CA TYR A 21 -6.14 -11.58 -13.84
C TYR A 21 -5.79 -12.83 -13.02
N GLN A 22 -6.48 -13.94 -13.23
CA GLN A 22 -6.13 -15.22 -12.58
C GLN A 22 -4.73 -15.71 -12.98
N SER A 23 -4.37 -15.56 -14.24
CA SER A 23 -3.03 -15.91 -14.73
C SER A 23 -1.95 -15.02 -14.10
N LEU A 24 -2.21 -13.73 -13.99
CA LEU A 24 -1.33 -12.76 -13.32
C LEU A 24 -1.15 -13.10 -11.84
N GLU A 25 -2.24 -13.37 -11.13
CA GLU A 25 -2.25 -13.81 -9.73
C GLU A 25 -1.39 -15.06 -9.53
N GLY A 26 -1.58 -16.09 -10.36
CA GLY A 26 -0.79 -17.32 -10.30
C GLY A 26 0.70 -17.11 -10.59
N MET A 27 1.03 -16.17 -11.46
CA MET A 27 2.42 -15.82 -11.77
C MET A 27 3.09 -15.08 -10.60
N ILE A 28 2.40 -14.10 -10.02
CA ILE A 28 2.88 -13.35 -8.86
C ILE A 28 3.05 -14.27 -7.65
N SER A 29 2.08 -15.14 -7.39
CA SER A 29 2.15 -16.12 -6.31
C SER A 29 3.39 -17.02 -6.46
N LYS A 30 3.65 -17.57 -7.63
CA LYS A 30 4.85 -18.39 -7.90
C LYS A 30 6.14 -17.62 -7.63
N GLN A 31 6.22 -16.34 -7.99
CA GLN A 31 7.38 -15.50 -7.71
C GLN A 31 7.57 -15.26 -6.21
N LEU A 32 6.50 -14.98 -5.47
CA LEU A 32 6.54 -14.77 -4.03
C LEU A 32 7.01 -16.03 -3.27
N PHE A 33 6.61 -17.21 -3.72
CA PHE A 33 7.05 -18.48 -3.14
C PHE A 33 8.41 -18.98 -3.65
N MET A 34 9.02 -18.29 -4.60
CA MET A 34 10.34 -18.64 -5.07
C MET A 34 11.37 -18.50 -3.95
N GLY A 35 11.95 -19.61 -3.54
CA GLY A 35 13.03 -19.66 -2.55
C GLY A 35 14.36 -19.34 -3.21
N ASN A 36 15.18 -18.55 -2.52
CA ASN A 36 16.58 -18.41 -2.88
C ASN A 36 17.43 -18.84 -1.69
N GLU A 37 17.98 -20.05 -1.77
CA GLU A 37 18.83 -20.62 -0.71
C GLU A 37 20.20 -19.92 -0.62
N LEU A 38 20.58 -19.12 -1.62
CA LEU A 38 21.91 -18.51 -1.71
C LEU A 38 22.04 -17.22 -0.87
N HIS A 39 20.95 -16.45 -0.70
CA HIS A 39 20.97 -15.19 0.06
C HIS A 39 19.64 -14.88 0.75
N GLY A 40 19.52 -15.17 2.04
CA GLY A 40 18.32 -14.94 2.85
C GLY A 40 17.84 -13.46 2.90
N PRO A 41 18.72 -12.48 3.19
CA PRO A 41 18.31 -11.07 3.28
C PRO A 41 17.76 -10.49 1.97
N THR A 42 18.32 -10.92 0.84
CA THR A 42 17.89 -10.48 -0.51
C THR A 42 16.49 -10.98 -0.86
N THR A 43 16.06 -12.10 -0.27
CA THR A 43 14.73 -12.68 -0.54
C THR A 43 13.60 -11.81 0.01
N GLY A 44 13.80 -11.11 1.13
CA GLY A 44 12.81 -10.17 1.69
C GLY A 44 12.58 -9.00 0.72
N SER A 45 13.64 -8.33 0.33
CA SER A 45 13.58 -7.18 -0.59
C SER A 45 12.98 -7.54 -1.96
N PHE A 46 13.28 -8.72 -2.50
CA PHE A 46 12.62 -9.19 -3.74
C PHE A 46 11.11 -9.36 -3.60
N ARG A 47 10.64 -9.85 -2.47
CA ARG A 47 9.20 -9.98 -2.24
C ARG A 47 8.50 -8.63 -2.13
N GLU A 48 9.13 -7.66 -1.50
CA GLU A 48 8.65 -6.28 -1.48
C GLU A 48 8.56 -5.69 -2.90
N GLU A 49 9.56 -5.93 -3.76
CA GLU A 49 9.54 -5.51 -5.16
C GLU A 49 8.38 -6.18 -5.94
N ILE A 50 8.10 -7.46 -5.70
CA ILE A 50 6.98 -8.17 -6.34
C ILE A 50 5.64 -7.55 -5.92
N TRP A 51 5.46 -7.27 -4.61
CA TRP A 51 4.26 -6.59 -4.11
C TRP A 51 4.15 -5.16 -4.66
N ALA A 52 5.25 -4.42 -4.70
CA ALA A 52 5.28 -3.09 -5.32
C ALA A 52 4.89 -3.15 -6.81
N GLY A 53 5.38 -4.15 -7.54
CA GLY A 53 5.02 -4.41 -8.93
C GLY A 53 3.52 -4.68 -9.12
N LEU A 54 2.89 -5.45 -8.22
CA LEU A 54 1.45 -5.68 -8.22
C LEU A 54 0.69 -4.37 -8.00
N PHE A 55 1.04 -3.60 -6.97
CA PHE A 55 0.40 -2.30 -6.71
C PHE A 55 0.59 -1.33 -7.87
N GLY A 56 1.77 -1.32 -8.51
CA GLY A 56 2.04 -0.48 -9.68
C GLY A 56 1.15 -0.79 -10.89
N GLN A 57 0.60 -2.00 -11.00
CA GLN A 57 -0.32 -2.40 -12.06
C GLN A 57 -1.77 -2.00 -11.78
N ILE A 58 -2.20 -1.98 -10.51
CA ILE A 58 -3.59 -1.76 -10.12
C ILE A 58 -3.89 -0.33 -9.67
N LEU A 59 -2.87 0.41 -9.22
CA LEU A 59 -3.05 1.76 -8.72
C LEU A 59 -3.07 2.80 -9.86
N PRO A 60 -3.84 3.89 -9.70
CA PRO A 60 -3.78 5.03 -10.60
C PRO A 60 -2.37 5.62 -10.71
N LYS A 61 -1.99 6.07 -11.90
CA LYS A 61 -0.66 6.61 -12.22
C LYS A 61 -0.21 7.81 -11.38
N LYS A 62 -1.14 8.49 -10.72
CA LYS A 62 -0.82 9.60 -9.81
C LYS A 62 -0.14 9.15 -8.52
N PHE A 63 -0.27 7.88 -8.15
CA PHE A 63 0.39 7.35 -6.98
C PHE A 63 1.78 6.83 -7.32
N VAL A 64 2.72 7.16 -6.44
CA VAL A 64 4.09 6.66 -6.46
C VAL A 64 4.23 5.66 -5.32
N ILE A 65 4.99 4.61 -5.57
CA ILE A 65 5.30 3.57 -4.58
C ILE A 65 6.77 3.71 -4.22
N GLU A 66 7.04 4.00 -2.96
CA GLU A 66 8.39 4.08 -2.41
C GLU A 66 8.66 2.92 -1.48
N GLN A 67 9.82 2.28 -1.62
CA GLN A 67 10.29 1.21 -0.75
C GLN A 67 11.19 1.76 0.34
N SER A 68 11.18 1.12 1.51
CA SER A 68 12.08 1.43 2.63
C SER A 68 12.05 2.92 2.96
N ALA A 69 10.89 3.43 3.38
CA ALA A 69 10.69 4.84 3.66
C ALA A 69 10.21 5.09 5.10
N PHE A 70 10.41 6.31 5.57
CA PHE A 70 9.93 6.79 6.87
C PHE A 70 8.86 7.84 6.64
N ILE A 71 7.81 7.81 7.46
CA ILE A 71 6.79 8.86 7.46
C ILE A 71 7.11 9.84 8.58
N ILE A 72 7.02 11.12 8.27
CA ILE A 72 7.16 12.21 9.24
C ILE A 72 5.87 13.01 9.32
N ASP A 73 5.63 13.62 10.47
CA ASP A 73 4.53 14.54 10.66
C ASP A 73 5.01 15.93 11.11
N SER A 74 4.07 16.86 11.26
CA SER A 74 4.36 18.24 11.68
C SER A 74 4.56 18.39 13.20
N GLU A 75 4.36 17.34 13.98
CA GLU A 75 4.52 17.30 15.44
C GLU A 75 5.79 16.51 15.87
N GLU A 76 6.81 16.45 14.98
CA GLU A 76 8.08 15.74 15.19
C GLU A 76 7.93 14.20 15.29
N GLY A 77 6.78 13.66 14.90
CA GLY A 77 6.55 12.22 14.81
C GLY A 77 7.28 11.63 13.63
N ILE A 78 7.98 10.49 13.84
CA ILE A 78 8.65 9.72 12.80
C ILE A 78 8.25 8.26 12.96
N SER A 79 7.85 7.59 11.87
CA SER A 79 7.57 6.16 11.89
C SER A 79 8.85 5.33 11.95
N LYS A 80 8.72 4.03 12.24
CA LYS A 80 9.71 3.04 11.83
C LYS A 80 9.78 2.99 10.31
N GLU A 81 10.80 2.31 9.79
CA GLU A 81 10.90 2.00 8.37
C GLU A 81 9.65 1.22 7.92
N ILE A 82 9.11 1.61 6.78
CA ILE A 82 7.92 1.02 6.17
C ILE A 82 8.35 0.36 4.88
N ASP A 83 7.97 -0.88 4.67
CA ASP A 83 8.39 -1.67 3.51
C ASP A 83 7.94 -1.00 2.21
N LEU A 84 6.65 -0.61 2.11
CA LEU A 84 6.15 0.15 0.96
C LEU A 84 5.25 1.30 1.41
N VAL A 85 5.49 2.49 0.86
CA VAL A 85 4.63 3.66 1.03
C VAL A 85 4.01 4.03 -0.31
N ILE A 86 2.70 4.11 -0.35
CA ILE A 86 1.93 4.57 -1.52
C ILE A 86 1.55 6.02 -1.25
N MET A 87 2.03 6.93 -2.09
CA MET A 87 1.89 8.38 -1.86
C MET A 87 1.43 9.13 -3.10
N ASP A 88 0.78 10.27 -2.90
CA ASP A 88 0.42 11.21 -3.94
C ASP A 88 1.44 12.36 -3.99
N GLU A 89 2.38 12.28 -4.91
CA GLU A 89 3.48 13.23 -5.05
C GLU A 89 3.01 14.63 -5.51
N MET A 90 1.80 14.74 -6.05
CA MET A 90 1.28 16.02 -6.57
C MET A 90 0.87 17.00 -5.47
N TYR A 91 0.51 16.50 -4.29
CA TYR A 91 0.06 17.36 -3.17
C TYR A 91 1.17 17.79 -2.23
N THR A 92 2.26 17.01 -2.18
CA THR A 92 3.38 17.28 -1.28
C THR A 92 4.66 17.16 -2.07
N PRO A 93 5.25 18.29 -2.51
CA PRO A 93 6.34 18.29 -3.48
C PRO A 93 7.68 17.82 -2.93
N TYR A 94 7.78 17.47 -1.65
CA TYR A 94 9.07 17.15 -1.07
C TYR A 94 9.09 15.82 -0.34
N ILE A 95 9.77 14.86 -0.97
CA ILE A 95 10.41 13.76 -0.27
C ILE A 95 11.78 14.26 0.13
N PHE A 96 12.07 14.38 1.42
CA PHE A 96 13.43 14.60 1.87
C PHE A 96 14.20 13.28 1.69
N ARG A 97 15.25 13.34 0.87
CA ARG A 97 16.13 12.18 0.60
C ARG A 97 17.53 12.48 1.14
N TYR A 98 18.02 11.58 1.98
CA TYR A 98 19.40 11.60 2.42
C TYR A 98 20.05 10.23 2.11
N GLY A 99 20.75 10.15 0.99
CA GLY A 99 21.24 8.89 0.47
C GLY A 99 20.09 7.94 0.11
N LYS A 100 20.03 6.80 0.80
CA LYS A 100 18.93 5.82 0.66
C LYS A 100 17.74 6.11 1.58
N LEU A 101 17.90 6.99 2.57
CA LEU A 101 16.82 7.35 3.48
C LEU A 101 15.82 8.27 2.79
N LYS A 102 14.55 7.94 2.90
CA LYS A 102 13.45 8.70 2.33
C LYS A 102 12.46 9.05 3.44
N PHE A 103 12.18 10.33 3.60
CA PHE A 103 11.22 10.84 4.56
C PHE A 103 10.04 11.44 3.81
N ILE A 104 8.85 10.93 4.09
CA ILE A 104 7.62 11.27 3.39
C ILE A 104 6.68 11.93 4.37
N PRO A 105 6.19 13.16 4.09
CA PRO A 105 5.17 13.79 4.92
C PRO A 105 3.89 12.96 4.95
N ILE A 106 3.28 12.84 6.14
CA ILE A 106 2.04 12.05 6.34
C ILE A 106 0.91 12.49 5.42
N GLU A 107 0.86 13.77 5.06
CA GLU A 107 -0.14 14.35 4.17
C GLU A 107 -0.10 13.80 2.74
N ALA A 108 1.07 13.33 2.30
CA ALA A 108 1.23 12.71 0.99
C ALA A 108 0.83 11.23 0.98
N VAL A 109 0.75 10.59 2.15
CA VAL A 109 0.63 9.14 2.26
C VAL A 109 -0.82 8.69 2.13
N ALA A 110 -1.10 7.92 1.08
CA ALA A 110 -2.40 7.27 0.87
C ALA A 110 -2.49 5.91 1.57
N ALA A 111 -1.43 5.10 1.47
CA ALA A 111 -1.38 3.79 2.10
C ALA A 111 0.04 3.43 2.54
N VAL A 112 0.12 2.55 3.53
CA VAL A 112 1.34 1.93 4.04
C VAL A 112 1.19 0.42 3.98
N VAL A 113 2.24 -0.27 3.58
CA VAL A 113 2.25 -1.72 3.41
C VAL A 113 3.35 -2.32 4.25
N GLU A 114 3.00 -3.32 5.02
CA GLU A 114 3.92 -4.16 5.75
C GLU A 114 4.02 -5.53 5.05
N CYS A 115 5.22 -5.98 4.73
CA CYS A 115 5.47 -7.22 4.02
C CYS A 115 6.07 -8.27 4.95
N LYS A 116 5.44 -9.44 5.05
CA LYS A 116 5.92 -10.56 5.87
C LYS A 116 6.15 -11.79 5.01
N SER A 117 7.38 -12.25 4.99
CA SER A 117 7.82 -13.40 4.18
C SER A 117 7.93 -14.71 4.96
N GLN A 118 7.86 -14.64 6.29
CA GLN A 118 7.93 -15.77 7.23
C GLN A 118 6.84 -15.61 8.30
N SER A 119 7.05 -16.18 9.48
CA SER A 119 6.13 -16.03 10.59
C SER A 119 5.92 -14.55 10.96
N ILE A 120 4.69 -14.19 11.25
CA ILE A 120 4.34 -12.87 11.75
C ILE A 120 4.67 -12.79 13.23
N ASP A 121 5.56 -11.88 13.61
CA ASP A 121 5.72 -11.49 15.00
C ASP A 121 4.59 -10.50 15.36
N GLU A 122 3.60 -11.01 16.09
CA GLU A 122 2.42 -10.24 16.48
C GLU A 122 2.76 -8.98 17.26
N ARG A 123 3.78 -9.04 18.12
CA ARG A 123 4.22 -7.89 18.92
C ARG A 123 4.75 -6.78 18.02
N SER A 124 5.65 -7.12 17.12
CA SER A 124 6.24 -6.16 16.16
C SER A 124 5.17 -5.49 15.31
N VAL A 125 4.19 -6.26 14.83
CA VAL A 125 3.10 -5.73 13.99
C VAL A 125 2.15 -4.83 14.80
N LYS A 126 1.84 -5.19 16.06
CA LYS A 126 1.04 -4.33 16.95
C LYS A 126 1.75 -3.00 17.25
N GLU A 127 3.05 -3.05 17.53
CA GLU A 127 3.86 -1.84 17.72
C GLU A 127 3.87 -0.96 16.46
N TRP A 128 4.11 -1.55 15.30
CA TRP A 128 4.08 -0.86 14.00
C TRP A 128 2.72 -0.16 13.76
N GLY A 129 1.62 -0.88 13.93
CA GLY A 129 0.28 -0.31 13.77
C GLY A 129 -0.01 0.82 14.76
N ALA A 130 0.48 0.73 15.98
CA ALA A 130 0.33 1.78 17.00
C ALA A 130 1.15 3.03 16.66
N GLU A 131 2.34 2.88 16.09
CA GLU A 131 3.17 4.01 15.64
C GLU A 131 2.53 4.76 14.47
N ILE A 132 2.03 4.06 13.47
CA ILE A 132 1.30 4.69 12.36
C ILE A 132 0.08 5.47 12.86
N LYS A 133 -0.63 4.95 13.87
CA LYS A 133 -1.78 5.65 14.48
C LYS A 133 -1.42 6.92 15.25
N LYS A 134 -0.18 7.06 15.70
CA LYS A 134 0.27 8.25 16.43
C LYS A 134 0.56 9.44 15.53
N LEU A 135 0.91 9.19 14.27
CA LEU A 135 1.23 10.24 13.30
C LEU A 135 0.01 11.14 13.05
N ARG A 136 0.24 12.43 12.96
CA ARG A 136 -0.78 13.45 12.83
C ARG A 136 -0.57 14.29 11.58
N THR A 137 -1.66 14.56 10.86
CA THR A 137 -1.66 15.57 9.80
C THR A 137 -1.68 16.96 10.41
N ALA A 138 -1.13 17.94 9.71
CA ALA A 138 -1.22 19.36 10.13
C ALA A 138 -2.67 19.79 10.26
N LYS A 139 -3.01 20.44 11.38
CA LYS A 139 -4.39 20.84 11.69
C LYS A 139 -4.86 22.10 10.94
N GLU A 140 -3.95 22.81 10.31
CA GLU A 140 -4.19 24.10 9.64
C GLU A 140 -4.01 23.98 8.12
N SER A 141 -4.62 22.97 7.50
CA SER A 141 -4.55 22.82 6.05
C SER A 141 -5.70 23.53 5.33
N VAL A 142 -5.39 24.15 4.20
CA VAL A 142 -6.38 24.72 3.27
C VAL A 142 -6.68 23.68 2.20
N ALA A 143 -7.87 23.10 2.20
CA ALA A 143 -8.31 22.26 1.13
C ALA A 143 -8.90 23.08 -0.02
N ARG A 144 -8.38 22.90 -1.24
CA ARG A 144 -8.98 23.45 -2.46
C ARG A 144 -9.73 22.31 -3.16
N LEU A 145 -11.05 22.43 -3.21
CA LEU A 145 -11.89 21.55 -4.01
C LEU A 145 -11.98 22.09 -5.44
N ALA A 146 -11.92 21.23 -6.45
CA ALA A 146 -11.95 21.62 -7.86
C ALA A 146 -13.17 22.48 -8.25
N ASN A 147 -14.28 22.34 -7.52
CA ASN A 147 -15.56 22.97 -7.83
C ASN A 147 -15.98 24.03 -6.80
N MET A 148 -15.21 24.26 -5.74
CA MET A 148 -15.57 25.22 -4.71
C MET A 148 -14.32 25.96 -4.18
N ILE A 149 -14.40 27.28 -4.16
CA ILE A 149 -13.45 28.09 -3.41
C ILE A 149 -13.96 28.17 -1.99
N THR A 150 -13.33 27.46 -1.07
CA THR A 150 -13.63 27.56 0.35
C THR A 150 -13.07 28.88 0.89
N LYS A 151 -13.95 29.71 1.39
CA LYS A 151 -13.55 30.94 2.11
C LYS A 151 -13.33 30.58 3.58
N GLY A 152 -12.07 30.36 3.96
CA GLY A 152 -11.69 30.07 5.34
C GLY A 152 -11.14 28.65 5.55
N PRO A 153 -10.60 28.35 6.73
CA PRO A 153 -10.08 27.03 7.05
C PRO A 153 -11.23 26.02 7.07
N THR A 154 -11.16 25.02 6.19
CA THR A 154 -11.98 23.81 6.29
C THR A 154 -11.37 22.93 7.36
N GLY A 155 -12.20 22.45 8.30
CA GLY A 155 -11.75 21.48 9.28
C GLY A 155 -11.08 20.29 8.57
N THR A 156 -9.85 19.98 8.98
CA THR A 156 -9.17 18.77 8.56
C THR A 156 -9.98 17.55 8.94
N GLN A 157 -9.89 16.49 8.20
CA GLN A 157 -10.53 15.22 8.59
C GLN A 157 -10.06 14.86 10.01
N LEU A 158 -10.99 14.60 10.91
CA LEU A 158 -10.71 14.29 12.32
C LEU A 158 -9.88 13.01 12.50
N SER A 159 -9.79 12.16 11.48
CA SER A 159 -9.04 10.90 11.50
C SER A 159 -8.49 10.57 10.12
N THR A 160 -7.57 11.38 9.62
CA THR A 160 -6.78 10.99 8.44
C THR A 160 -5.70 10.04 8.90
N ARG A 161 -5.82 8.80 8.52
CA ARG A 161 -4.74 7.83 8.64
C ARG A 161 -4.51 7.18 7.30
N PRO A 162 -3.27 6.78 6.98
CA PRO A 162 -3.01 5.97 5.81
C PRO A 162 -3.80 4.65 5.87
N ILE A 163 -4.22 4.15 4.71
CA ILE A 163 -4.71 2.78 4.58
C ILE A 163 -3.56 1.84 4.96
N ARG A 164 -3.80 0.88 5.85
CA ARG A 164 -2.79 -0.08 6.30
C ARG A 164 -3.03 -1.41 5.63
N ILE A 165 -2.03 -1.91 4.94
CA ILE A 165 -2.09 -3.15 4.17
C ILE A 165 -1.04 -4.11 4.71
N LEU A 166 -1.43 -5.35 4.98
CA LEU A 166 -0.51 -6.46 5.24
C LEU A 166 -0.40 -7.31 3.99
N CYS A 167 0.81 -7.52 3.53
CA CYS A 167 1.15 -8.45 2.46
C CYS A 167 1.94 -9.61 3.05
N ALA A 168 1.44 -10.85 2.93
CA ALA A 168 2.10 -12.01 3.50
C ALA A 168 1.98 -13.24 2.62
N LEU A 169 2.85 -14.22 2.84
CA LEU A 169 2.69 -15.54 2.29
C LEU A 169 1.61 -16.30 3.05
N ASP A 170 1.08 -17.37 2.44
CA ASP A 170 0.04 -18.21 3.03
C ASP A 170 0.42 -18.68 4.43
N GLN A 171 -0.29 -18.15 5.41
CA GLN A 171 -0.10 -18.42 6.82
C GLN A 171 -1.36 -18.08 7.63
N ASN A 172 -1.50 -18.70 8.77
CA ASN A 172 -2.58 -18.35 9.69
C ASN A 172 -2.31 -16.99 10.35
N ILE A 173 -3.24 -16.07 10.16
CA ILE A 173 -3.21 -14.74 10.74
C ILE A 173 -4.30 -14.64 11.80
N SER A 174 -3.93 -14.27 13.03
CA SER A 174 -4.88 -14.09 14.12
C SER A 174 -5.88 -12.97 13.84
N ALA A 175 -7.06 -13.05 14.44
CA ALA A 175 -8.08 -12.00 14.31
C ALA A 175 -7.55 -10.64 14.81
N GLU A 176 -6.75 -10.63 15.86
CA GLU A 176 -6.16 -9.42 16.43
C GLU A 176 -5.23 -8.71 15.44
N ILE A 177 -4.45 -9.47 14.65
CA ILE A 177 -3.61 -8.89 13.60
C ILE A 177 -4.46 -8.34 12.46
N LYS A 178 -5.51 -9.06 12.06
CA LYS A 178 -6.42 -8.57 11.00
C LYS A 178 -7.08 -7.24 11.36
N GLU A 179 -7.37 -6.97 12.62
CA GLU A 179 -7.96 -5.69 13.06
C GLU A 179 -6.99 -4.50 12.97
N ILE A 180 -5.68 -4.75 12.87
CA ILE A 180 -4.69 -3.68 12.70
C ILE A 180 -4.71 -3.14 11.28
N PHE A 181 -5.00 -3.97 10.30
CA PHE A 181 -4.94 -3.64 8.88
C PHE A 181 -6.33 -3.42 8.28
N ASP A 182 -6.40 -2.54 7.29
CA ASP A 182 -7.60 -2.33 6.50
C ASP A 182 -7.73 -3.40 5.41
N PHE A 183 -6.60 -3.90 4.91
CA PHE A 183 -6.52 -5.00 3.95
C PHE A 183 -5.43 -5.99 4.35
N VAL A 184 -5.72 -7.27 4.13
CA VAL A 184 -4.75 -8.36 4.29
C VAL A 184 -4.71 -9.15 2.98
N LEU A 185 -3.56 -9.14 2.34
CA LEU A 185 -3.30 -9.85 1.09
C LEU A 185 -2.41 -11.05 1.40
N LEU A 186 -2.91 -12.24 1.09
CA LEU A 186 -2.20 -13.50 1.29
C LEU A 186 -1.93 -14.16 -0.05
N ALA A 187 -0.65 -14.39 -0.35
CA ALA A 187 -0.29 -15.21 -1.49
C ALA A 187 -0.50 -16.69 -1.14
N ALA A 188 -1.39 -17.37 -1.83
CA ALA A 188 -1.60 -18.81 -1.72
C ALA A 188 -0.68 -19.58 -2.67
N LYS A 189 -0.31 -20.82 -2.27
CA LYS A 189 0.43 -21.76 -3.13
C LYS A 189 -0.44 -22.36 -4.21
#